data_a9c6c3c86c2248e9126c05c75ca3ecb4
#
_entry.id   a9c6c3c86c2248e9126c05c75ca3ecb4
#
_cell.length_a   1.000
_cell.length_b   1.000
_cell.length_c   1.000
_cell.angle_alpha   90.00
_cell.angle_beta   90.00
_cell.angle_gamma   90.00
#
_symmetry.space_group_name_H-M   'P 1'
#
loop_
_entity.id
_entity.type
_entity.pdbx_description
1 polymer ?
#
loop_
_entity_poly.entity_id
_entity_poly.type
_entity_poly.pdbx_seq_one_letter_code
_entity_poly.pdbx_strand_id
1 'polypeptide(L)'
;VTDASFRQFVDRLKETVSIEDVVRARVSELKRAGAEWKARCPFHDEKTPSFHVVPHKGMFHCFGCGKSGDVIAFVEAFDGLSFMEAIEELAASVGLEVPRRERGGSREDARRERLYEALERATKLYRKKLLGPEGAAARRYLDERGLEPAATEAFGLGWAPSDGRTLVDAARSAGFEIDVLVGAGLVKRPESGGDPFDFFRGRLIVPIRDAKGRTIGFGGRVLPGTDGPKYLNTAETELFRKGQLVFGLDLAGEAARHERHLVLMEGYTDVIAAHQAGLRQAVAVLGTATTEHHARLLRRTGAQRLTLVFDGDAAGHKAAVKALRGLLPRGEFETIDALALPNGQDPCDMLVERGSGARGSRGARFMALLEKPTEWFDFLVAGVDRTDPQTFSDSIDEVLSVLAVLPNPVEREARMARLAERTGVSASSVAARFAALAPGQRAAEGRGAAQNERQTPRGPRSAPATPTAAPTSATPAAGAHVTRSEASPRNIERQPDRRDLEAWADLLGAALVDNGLIALFKT
;
A
#
# COMPACT_ATOMS: atom_id res chain seq x y z
N VAL A 1 2.11 -25.12 21.39
CA VAL A 1 1.25 -26.16 20.81
C VAL A 1 2.04 -26.86 19.70
N THR A 2 2.04 -28.20 19.69
CA THR A 2 2.74 -29.01 18.68
C THR A 2 2.15 -28.80 17.28
N ASP A 3 2.95 -29.05 16.22
CA ASP A 3 2.49 -28.97 14.82
C ASP A 3 1.24 -29.84 14.55
N ALA A 4 1.10 -30.96 15.25
CA ALA A 4 -0.06 -31.84 15.14
C ALA A 4 -1.34 -31.19 15.69
N SER A 5 -1.28 -30.54 16.86
CA SER A 5 -2.44 -29.88 17.47
C SER A 5 -2.86 -28.61 16.71
N PHE A 6 -1.91 -27.91 16.09
CA PHE A 6 -2.23 -26.79 15.21
C PHE A 6 -2.92 -27.27 13.92
N ARG A 7 -2.46 -28.37 13.31
CA ARG A 7 -3.15 -28.97 12.15
C ARG A 7 -4.57 -29.39 12.50
N GLN A 8 -4.78 -30.06 13.64
CA GLN A 8 -6.12 -30.40 14.11
C GLN A 8 -7.01 -29.17 14.31
N PHE A 9 -6.45 -28.07 14.80
CA PHE A 9 -7.18 -26.82 14.90
C PHE A 9 -7.58 -26.27 13.52
N VAL A 10 -6.64 -26.26 12.55
CA VAL A 10 -6.91 -25.81 11.18
C VAL A 10 -7.99 -26.68 10.51
N ASP A 11 -7.93 -27.99 10.69
CA ASP A 11 -8.94 -28.92 10.15
C ASP A 11 -10.30 -28.65 10.79
N ARG A 12 -10.36 -28.49 12.12
CA ARG A 12 -11.58 -28.11 12.83
C ARG A 12 -12.13 -26.76 12.39
N LEU A 13 -11.25 -25.77 12.14
CA LEU A 13 -11.64 -24.46 11.64
C LEU A 13 -12.32 -24.59 10.27
N LYS A 14 -11.73 -25.35 9.35
CA LYS A 14 -12.29 -25.63 8.01
C LYS A 14 -13.64 -26.34 8.07
N GLU A 15 -13.84 -27.23 9.03
CA GLU A 15 -15.12 -27.92 9.25
C GLU A 15 -16.19 -27.00 9.86
N THR A 16 -15.77 -26.06 10.71
CA THR A 16 -16.68 -25.15 11.42
C THR A 16 -17.11 -23.96 10.56
N VAL A 17 -16.21 -23.48 9.69
CA VAL A 17 -16.46 -22.30 8.84
C VAL A 17 -17.08 -22.70 7.52
N SER A 18 -18.27 -22.19 7.23
CA SER A 18 -18.93 -22.39 5.94
C SER A 18 -18.24 -21.57 4.84
N ILE A 19 -17.62 -22.23 3.87
CA ILE A 19 -17.04 -21.56 2.70
C ILE A 19 -18.08 -20.76 1.91
N GLU A 20 -19.32 -21.26 1.85
CA GLU A 20 -20.44 -20.58 1.20
C GLU A 20 -20.68 -19.21 1.85
N ASP A 21 -20.80 -19.16 3.17
CA ASP A 21 -21.09 -17.93 3.90
C ASP A 21 -19.93 -16.93 3.80
N VAL A 22 -18.71 -17.41 3.90
CA VAL A 22 -17.50 -16.59 3.77
C VAL A 22 -17.38 -15.98 2.37
N VAL A 23 -17.64 -16.76 1.33
CA VAL A 23 -17.59 -16.28 -0.06
C VAL A 23 -18.78 -15.36 -0.34
N ARG A 24 -19.98 -15.69 0.10
CA ARG A 24 -21.19 -14.87 -0.10
C ARG A 24 -21.07 -13.49 0.56
N ALA A 25 -20.42 -13.41 1.72
CA ALA A 25 -20.15 -12.13 2.37
C ALA A 25 -19.18 -11.23 1.59
N ARG A 26 -18.40 -11.80 0.66
CA ARG A 26 -17.35 -11.11 -0.10
C ARG A 26 -17.64 -10.97 -1.59
N VAL A 27 -18.46 -11.86 -2.15
CA VAL A 27 -18.81 -11.92 -3.59
C VAL A 27 -20.31 -11.75 -3.72
N SER A 28 -20.75 -10.51 -3.91
CA SER A 28 -22.17 -10.12 -3.95
C SER A 28 -22.96 -10.79 -5.11
N GLU A 29 -22.27 -11.14 -6.20
CA GLU A 29 -22.88 -11.80 -7.37
C GLU A 29 -22.98 -13.32 -7.24
N LEU A 30 -22.63 -13.92 -6.10
CA LEU A 30 -22.66 -15.36 -5.89
C LEU A 30 -24.11 -15.87 -5.92
N LYS A 31 -24.45 -16.71 -6.91
CA LYS A 31 -25.80 -17.27 -7.12
C LYS A 31 -25.76 -18.78 -7.01
N ARG A 32 -26.82 -19.35 -6.42
CA ARG A 32 -26.96 -20.80 -6.31
C ARG A 32 -27.21 -21.43 -7.69
N ALA A 33 -26.49 -22.50 -7.98
CA ALA A 33 -26.59 -23.30 -9.21
C ALA A 33 -26.62 -24.79 -8.88
N GLY A 34 -27.80 -25.31 -8.50
CA GLY A 34 -27.96 -26.68 -8.00
C GLY A 34 -27.34 -26.86 -6.62
N ALA A 35 -26.38 -27.80 -6.50
CA ALA A 35 -25.63 -28.07 -5.27
C ALA A 35 -24.40 -27.16 -5.08
N GLU A 36 -24.09 -26.34 -6.05
CA GLU A 36 -22.93 -25.45 -6.08
C GLU A 36 -23.40 -24.00 -6.15
N TRP A 37 -22.44 -23.07 -5.97
CA TRP A 37 -22.64 -21.66 -6.18
C TRP A 37 -21.72 -21.15 -7.28
N LYS A 38 -22.17 -20.19 -8.06
CA LYS A 38 -21.43 -19.63 -9.19
C LYS A 38 -21.46 -18.11 -9.17
N ALA A 39 -20.32 -17.52 -9.57
CA ALA A 39 -20.15 -16.08 -9.78
C ALA A 39 -19.14 -15.81 -10.89
N ARG A 40 -19.02 -14.55 -11.31
CA ARG A 40 -17.81 -14.09 -11.98
C ARG A 40 -16.65 -14.18 -11.01
N CYS A 41 -15.48 -14.51 -11.52
CA CYS A 41 -14.30 -14.71 -10.66
C CYS A 41 -13.86 -13.40 -10.00
N PRO A 42 -13.65 -13.39 -8.66
CA PRO A 42 -13.15 -12.21 -7.98
C PRO A 42 -11.63 -12.02 -8.13
N PHE A 43 -10.94 -12.92 -8.84
CA PHE A 43 -9.48 -12.93 -8.97
C PHE A 43 -8.97 -12.57 -10.37
N HIS A 44 -9.85 -12.55 -11.39
CA HIS A 44 -9.53 -12.13 -12.75
C HIS A 44 -10.77 -11.57 -13.45
N ASP A 45 -10.56 -10.74 -14.45
CA ASP A 45 -11.63 -10.16 -15.25
C ASP A 45 -12.22 -11.19 -16.21
N GLU A 46 -13.55 -11.39 -16.14
CA GLU A 46 -14.30 -12.28 -17.04
C GLU A 46 -15.74 -11.82 -17.23
N LYS A 47 -16.35 -12.21 -18.35
CA LYS A 47 -17.75 -11.88 -18.68
C LYS A 47 -18.74 -12.96 -18.27
N THR A 48 -18.28 -14.20 -18.21
CA THR A 48 -19.11 -15.38 -17.93
C THR A 48 -18.74 -15.95 -16.57
N PRO A 49 -19.72 -16.38 -15.73
CA PRO A 49 -19.42 -16.95 -14.42
C PRO A 49 -18.62 -18.24 -14.54
N SER A 50 -17.35 -18.23 -14.14
CA SER A 50 -16.48 -19.39 -14.11
C SER A 50 -16.00 -19.77 -12.69
N PHE A 51 -16.31 -18.93 -11.70
CA PHE A 51 -15.97 -19.16 -10.31
C PHE A 51 -17.06 -20.00 -9.63
N HIS A 52 -16.68 -21.17 -9.15
CA HIS A 52 -17.55 -22.13 -8.49
C HIS A 52 -17.18 -22.28 -7.02
N VAL A 53 -18.17 -22.36 -6.15
CA VAL A 53 -18.02 -22.76 -4.76
C VAL A 53 -18.80 -24.06 -4.55
N VAL A 54 -18.12 -25.05 -3.97
CA VAL A 54 -18.64 -26.41 -3.74
C VAL A 54 -18.70 -26.66 -2.22
N PRO A 55 -19.81 -26.30 -1.53
CA PRO A 55 -19.89 -26.29 -0.08
C PRO A 55 -19.60 -27.66 0.54
N HIS A 56 -20.12 -28.75 -0.04
CA HIS A 56 -19.92 -30.10 0.49
C HIS A 56 -18.47 -30.61 0.39
N LYS A 57 -17.63 -29.94 -0.41
CA LYS A 57 -16.18 -30.20 -0.49
C LYS A 57 -15.34 -29.16 0.28
N GLY A 58 -15.97 -28.10 0.78
CA GLY A 58 -15.27 -26.99 1.43
C GLY A 58 -14.32 -26.24 0.50
N MET A 59 -14.57 -26.23 -0.83
CA MET A 59 -13.61 -25.75 -1.83
C MET A 59 -14.26 -24.76 -2.81
N PHE A 60 -13.40 -23.88 -3.36
CA PHE A 60 -13.72 -23.11 -4.54
C PHE A 60 -12.79 -23.48 -5.71
N HIS A 61 -13.25 -23.23 -6.92
CA HIS A 61 -12.45 -23.36 -8.14
C HIS A 61 -12.93 -22.39 -9.20
N CYS A 62 -12.00 -21.71 -9.86
CA CYS A 62 -12.27 -20.90 -11.04
C CYS A 62 -11.80 -21.61 -12.30
N PHE A 63 -12.71 -21.91 -13.22
CA PHE A 63 -12.37 -22.55 -14.50
C PHE A 63 -11.77 -21.59 -15.52
N GLY A 64 -11.78 -20.25 -15.26
CA GLY A 64 -11.16 -19.26 -16.11
C GLY A 64 -9.67 -19.08 -15.82
N CYS A 65 -9.30 -18.79 -14.56
CA CYS A 65 -7.89 -18.54 -14.18
C CYS A 65 -7.22 -19.72 -13.45
N GLY A 66 -7.93 -20.83 -13.21
CA GLY A 66 -7.40 -22.02 -12.53
C GLY A 66 -7.22 -21.88 -11.01
N LYS A 67 -7.53 -20.72 -10.42
CA LYS A 67 -7.38 -20.49 -8.98
C LYS A 67 -8.37 -21.35 -8.21
N SER A 68 -7.88 -22.08 -7.20
CA SER A 68 -8.68 -22.99 -6.38
C SER A 68 -8.12 -23.09 -4.97
N GLY A 69 -8.94 -23.55 -4.03
CA GLY A 69 -8.52 -23.76 -2.65
C GLY A 69 -9.70 -23.97 -1.70
N ASP A 70 -9.38 -24.04 -0.41
CA ASP A 70 -10.34 -24.08 0.67
C ASP A 70 -10.74 -22.66 1.16
N VAL A 71 -11.49 -22.58 2.24
CA VAL A 71 -11.94 -21.31 2.81
C VAL A 71 -10.77 -20.41 3.24
N ILE A 72 -9.67 -20.99 3.74
CA ILE A 72 -8.49 -20.22 4.16
C ILE A 72 -7.80 -19.65 2.93
N ALA A 73 -7.52 -20.48 1.91
CA ALA A 73 -6.92 -20.06 0.66
C ALA A 73 -7.78 -19.00 -0.07
N PHE A 74 -9.11 -19.06 0.07
CA PHE A 74 -9.99 -18.03 -0.47
C PHE A 74 -9.77 -16.69 0.23
N VAL A 75 -9.75 -16.68 1.58
CA VAL A 75 -9.55 -15.45 2.37
C VAL A 75 -8.15 -14.88 2.15
N GLU A 76 -7.10 -15.73 2.11
CA GLU A 76 -5.75 -15.28 1.75
C GLU A 76 -5.73 -14.57 0.39
N ALA A 77 -6.33 -15.19 -0.62
CA ALA A 77 -6.30 -14.67 -1.99
C ALA A 77 -7.21 -13.46 -2.20
N PHE A 78 -8.38 -13.43 -1.53
CA PHE A 78 -9.37 -12.37 -1.69
C PHE A 78 -9.04 -11.14 -0.85
N ASP A 79 -8.66 -11.33 0.42
CA ASP A 79 -8.38 -10.26 1.36
C ASP A 79 -6.89 -9.87 1.40
N GLY A 80 -6.02 -10.61 0.70
CA GLY A 80 -4.56 -10.37 0.67
C GLY A 80 -3.88 -10.67 2.02
N LEU A 81 -4.44 -11.56 2.80
CA LEU A 81 -3.93 -11.94 4.11
C LEU A 81 -2.87 -13.05 4.01
N SER A 82 -1.99 -13.10 5.01
CA SER A 82 -1.17 -14.29 5.21
C SER A 82 -2.01 -15.45 5.75
N PHE A 83 -1.51 -16.67 5.63
CA PHE A 83 -2.16 -17.88 6.15
C PHE A 83 -2.59 -17.75 7.61
N MET A 84 -1.73 -17.21 8.48
CA MET A 84 -2.06 -17.02 9.88
C MET A 84 -3.12 -15.93 10.10
N GLU A 85 -3.06 -14.85 9.35
CA GLU A 85 -4.05 -13.77 9.42
C GLU A 85 -5.43 -14.24 8.95
N ALA A 86 -5.48 -15.05 7.90
CA ALA A 86 -6.72 -15.66 7.44
C ALA A 86 -7.30 -16.64 8.49
N ILE A 87 -6.46 -17.44 9.15
CA ILE A 87 -6.86 -18.30 10.27
C ILE A 87 -7.40 -17.48 11.45
N GLU A 88 -6.71 -16.42 11.86
CA GLU A 88 -7.14 -15.54 12.96
C GLU A 88 -8.50 -14.90 12.66
N GLU A 89 -8.70 -14.41 11.44
CA GLU A 89 -9.97 -13.81 11.02
C GLU A 89 -11.11 -14.81 10.99
N LEU A 90 -10.89 -15.99 10.38
CA LEU A 90 -11.89 -17.04 10.32
C LEU A 90 -12.22 -17.60 11.71
N ALA A 91 -11.22 -17.80 12.56
CA ALA A 91 -11.40 -18.26 13.93
C ALA A 91 -12.23 -17.27 14.76
N ALA A 92 -11.93 -15.97 14.65
CA ALA A 92 -12.70 -14.92 15.30
C ALA A 92 -14.17 -14.89 14.84
N SER A 93 -14.44 -15.15 13.55
CA SER A 93 -15.80 -15.17 13.01
C SER A 93 -16.68 -16.29 13.58
N VAL A 94 -16.08 -17.36 14.07
CA VAL A 94 -16.79 -18.53 14.67
C VAL A 94 -16.50 -18.69 16.16
N GLY A 95 -15.86 -17.70 16.81
CA GLY A 95 -15.58 -17.72 18.25
C GLY A 95 -14.55 -18.75 18.69
N LEU A 96 -13.67 -19.19 17.81
CA LEU A 96 -12.58 -20.10 18.12
C LEU A 96 -11.32 -19.35 18.51
N GLU A 97 -10.66 -19.76 19.60
CA GLU A 97 -9.35 -19.23 19.96
C GLU A 97 -8.24 -19.95 19.18
N VAL A 98 -7.40 -19.17 18.46
CA VAL A 98 -6.26 -19.72 17.75
C VAL A 98 -5.22 -20.21 18.77
N PRO A 99 -4.84 -21.51 18.77
CA PRO A 99 -3.83 -22.01 19.69
C PRO A 99 -2.50 -21.30 19.46
N ARG A 100 -1.91 -20.70 20.49
CA ARG A 100 -0.57 -20.11 20.42
C ARG A 100 0.45 -21.20 20.03
N ARG A 101 0.90 -21.13 18.79
CA ARG A 101 1.95 -22.01 18.29
C ARG A 101 3.24 -21.69 19.03
N GLU A 102 3.84 -22.68 19.70
CA GLU A 102 5.22 -22.56 20.15
C GLU A 102 6.07 -22.36 18.88
N ARG A 103 6.93 -21.36 18.87
CA ARG A 103 7.69 -20.86 17.73
C ARG A 103 8.44 -21.95 16.97
N GLY A 104 7.75 -22.56 16.01
CA GLY A 104 8.29 -23.46 14.98
C GLY A 104 7.78 -22.96 13.64
N GLY A 105 7.93 -21.65 13.36
CA GLY A 105 7.55 -21.03 12.09
C GLY A 105 8.34 -21.61 10.93
N SER A 106 7.74 -21.67 9.74
CA SER A 106 8.48 -21.98 8.52
C SER A 106 9.67 -21.01 8.39
N ARG A 107 10.70 -21.37 7.62
CA ARG A 107 11.80 -20.43 7.31
C ARG A 107 11.27 -19.09 6.79
N GLU A 108 10.13 -19.12 6.14
CA GLU A 108 9.45 -17.97 5.57
C GLU A 108 8.82 -17.07 6.66
N ASP A 109 8.16 -17.67 7.65
CA ASP A 109 7.61 -16.92 8.79
C ASP A 109 8.74 -16.27 9.62
N ALA A 110 9.82 -17.02 9.87
CA ALA A 110 10.99 -16.49 10.57
C ALA A 110 11.64 -15.32 9.81
N ARG A 111 11.71 -15.42 8.47
CA ARG A 111 12.19 -14.34 7.61
C ARG A 111 11.28 -13.11 7.70
N ARG A 112 9.96 -13.29 7.59
CA ARG A 112 8.99 -12.17 7.72
C ARG A 112 9.10 -11.48 9.07
N GLU A 113 9.23 -12.24 10.15
CA GLU A 113 9.43 -11.70 11.50
C GLU A 113 10.70 -10.83 11.56
N ARG A 114 11.80 -11.30 10.96
CA ARG A 114 13.06 -10.51 10.87
C ARG A 114 12.90 -9.24 10.06
N LEU A 115 12.09 -9.25 8.98
CA LEU A 115 11.79 -8.05 8.21
C LEU A 115 11.00 -7.02 9.06
N TYR A 116 9.97 -7.47 9.80
CA TYR A 116 9.23 -6.61 10.72
C TYR A 116 10.14 -6.03 11.82
N GLU A 117 11.00 -6.86 12.42
CA GLU A 117 11.96 -6.40 13.43
C GLU A 117 12.89 -5.32 12.87
N ALA A 118 13.43 -5.50 11.66
CA ALA A 118 14.30 -4.51 11.01
C ALA A 118 13.56 -3.18 10.76
N LEU A 119 12.31 -3.23 10.29
CA LEU A 119 11.49 -2.04 10.04
C LEU A 119 11.13 -1.30 11.33
N GLU A 120 10.81 -2.03 12.39
CA GLU A 120 10.49 -1.44 13.70
C GLU A 120 11.73 -0.74 14.32
N ARG A 121 12.90 -1.37 14.21
CA ARG A 121 14.16 -0.75 14.65
C ARG A 121 14.53 0.48 13.83
N ALA A 122 14.32 0.43 12.50
CA ALA A 122 14.50 1.57 11.63
C ALA A 122 13.56 2.73 12.02
N THR A 123 12.30 2.44 12.36
CA THR A 123 11.34 3.43 12.85
C THR A 123 11.87 4.14 14.10
N LYS A 124 12.35 3.37 15.10
CA LYS A 124 12.93 3.92 16.33
C LYS A 124 14.18 4.77 16.06
N LEU A 125 15.05 4.29 15.18
CA LEU A 125 16.27 5.01 14.79
C LEU A 125 15.92 6.36 14.12
N TYR A 126 15.04 6.36 13.13
CA TYR A 126 14.65 7.59 12.42
C TYR A 126 13.96 8.57 13.37
N ARG A 127 13.15 8.08 14.31
CA ARG A 127 12.53 8.92 15.35
C ARG A 127 13.59 9.55 16.25
N LYS A 128 14.56 8.76 16.76
CA LYS A 128 15.68 9.28 17.55
C LYS A 128 16.43 10.38 16.78
N LYS A 129 16.68 10.18 15.48
CA LYS A 129 17.35 11.16 14.63
C LYS A 129 16.51 12.43 14.40
N LEU A 130 15.20 12.32 14.29
CA LEU A 130 14.31 13.48 14.22
C LEU A 130 14.39 14.34 15.50
N LEU A 131 14.42 13.70 16.66
CA LEU A 131 14.48 14.38 17.96
C LEU A 131 15.88 14.91 18.30
N GLY A 132 16.92 14.32 17.70
CA GLY A 132 18.31 14.71 17.87
C GLY A 132 18.70 15.99 17.12
N PRO A 133 19.97 16.42 17.25
CA PRO A 133 20.49 17.62 16.56
C PRO A 133 20.34 17.56 15.05
N GLU A 134 20.53 16.36 14.44
CA GLU A 134 20.47 16.14 13.00
C GLU A 134 19.07 16.44 12.42
N GLY A 135 18.02 16.27 13.24
CA GLY A 135 16.62 16.50 12.84
C GLY A 135 16.15 17.94 12.91
N ALA A 136 17.01 18.91 13.31
CA ALA A 136 16.59 20.30 13.55
C ALA A 136 15.91 20.95 12.32
N ALA A 137 16.42 20.70 11.10
CA ALA A 137 15.83 21.22 9.88
C ALA A 137 14.45 20.59 9.59
N ALA A 138 14.32 19.27 9.84
CA ALA A 138 13.07 18.55 9.67
C ALA A 138 12.01 19.02 10.68
N ARG A 139 12.38 19.25 11.94
CA ARG A 139 11.46 19.80 12.95
C ARG A 139 10.97 21.19 12.58
N ARG A 140 11.87 22.10 12.13
CA ARG A 140 11.45 23.43 11.62
C ARG A 140 10.46 23.31 10.47
N TYR A 141 10.73 22.41 9.53
CA TYR A 141 9.81 22.17 8.41
C TYR A 141 8.43 21.69 8.91
N LEU A 142 8.37 20.81 9.91
CA LEU A 142 7.10 20.36 10.51
C LEU A 142 6.36 21.53 11.18
N ASP A 143 7.09 22.38 11.93
CA ASP A 143 6.53 23.58 12.57
C ASP A 143 6.00 24.57 11.51
N GLU A 144 6.76 24.82 10.44
CA GLU A 144 6.34 25.66 9.31
C GLU A 144 5.09 25.11 8.60
N ARG A 145 4.94 23.80 8.56
CA ARG A 145 3.75 23.12 8.04
C ARG A 145 2.60 23.06 9.05
N GLY A 146 2.78 23.54 10.26
CA GLY A 146 1.78 23.53 11.33
C GLY A 146 1.46 22.14 11.89
N LEU A 147 2.37 21.18 11.71
CA LEU A 147 2.20 19.83 12.26
C LEU A 147 2.77 19.76 13.68
N GLU A 148 1.89 19.53 14.65
CA GLU A 148 2.22 19.54 16.07
C GLU A 148 3.00 18.28 16.50
N PRO A 149 3.81 18.37 17.58
CA PRO A 149 4.57 17.23 18.10
C PRO A 149 3.71 16.00 18.40
N ALA A 150 2.50 16.19 18.95
CA ALA A 150 1.58 15.09 19.24
C ALA A 150 1.15 14.32 17.98
N ALA A 151 0.84 15.01 16.88
CA ALA A 151 0.51 14.39 15.61
C ALA A 151 1.73 13.68 15.00
N THR A 152 2.90 14.33 15.01
CA THR A 152 4.14 13.73 14.50
C THR A 152 4.55 12.49 15.31
N GLU A 153 4.26 12.45 16.59
CA GLU A 153 4.46 11.30 17.47
C GLU A 153 3.50 10.16 17.16
N ALA A 154 2.20 10.43 17.04
CA ALA A 154 1.17 9.43 16.76
C ALA A 154 1.45 8.68 15.45
N PHE A 155 1.93 9.40 14.42
CA PHE A 155 2.32 8.81 13.15
C PHE A 155 3.76 8.27 13.14
N GLY A 156 4.55 8.50 14.19
CA GLY A 156 5.90 7.97 14.34
C GLY A 156 6.93 8.59 13.39
N LEU A 157 6.78 9.87 13.03
CA LEU A 157 7.66 10.53 12.07
C LEU A 157 9.13 10.49 12.51
N GLY A 158 10.03 10.42 11.54
CA GLY A 158 11.46 10.30 11.75
C GLY A 158 12.29 11.15 10.78
N TRP A 159 13.59 11.11 10.94
CA TRP A 159 14.57 11.74 10.06
C TRP A 159 15.61 10.74 9.59
N ALA A 160 15.81 10.63 8.27
CA ALA A 160 16.91 9.89 7.68
C ALA A 160 18.06 10.87 7.37
N PRO A 161 19.22 10.77 8.05
CA PRO A 161 20.38 11.60 7.77
C PRO A 161 20.86 11.47 6.32
N SER A 162 21.64 12.44 5.84
CA SER A 162 22.11 12.48 4.45
C SER A 162 23.37 11.66 4.20
N ASP A 163 24.04 11.14 5.26
CA ASP A 163 25.29 10.38 5.17
C ASP A 163 25.18 9.04 4.42
N GLY A 164 23.96 8.47 4.35
CA GLY A 164 23.66 7.22 3.66
C GLY A 164 24.19 5.96 4.33
N ARG A 165 24.65 6.04 5.58
CA ARG A 165 25.24 4.92 6.33
C ARG A 165 24.67 4.76 7.74
N THR A 166 24.02 5.75 8.26
CA THR A 166 23.47 5.74 9.63
C THR A 166 22.66 4.48 9.94
N LEU A 167 21.75 4.08 9.04
CA LEU A 167 20.92 2.90 9.27
C LEU A 167 21.69 1.60 9.04
N VAL A 168 22.48 1.51 7.97
CA VAL A 168 23.31 0.32 7.67
C VAL A 168 24.23 0.01 8.83
N ASP A 169 24.94 1.02 9.35
CA ASP A 169 25.94 0.82 10.42
C ASP A 169 25.25 0.43 11.73
N ALA A 170 24.14 1.09 12.07
CA ALA A 170 23.36 0.72 13.25
C ALA A 170 22.78 -0.71 13.16
N ALA A 171 22.27 -1.10 11.99
CA ALA A 171 21.70 -2.43 11.80
C ALA A 171 22.77 -3.54 11.80
N ARG A 172 23.97 -3.27 11.22
CA ARG A 172 25.12 -4.18 11.30
C ARG A 172 25.55 -4.40 12.75
N SER A 173 25.68 -3.32 13.52
CA SER A 173 26.02 -3.41 14.95
C SER A 173 24.99 -4.22 15.75
N ALA A 174 23.71 -4.25 15.30
CA ALA A 174 22.66 -5.07 15.90
C ALA A 174 22.55 -6.50 15.36
N GLY A 175 23.49 -6.93 14.52
CA GLY A 175 23.53 -8.29 13.99
C GLY A 175 22.46 -8.56 12.91
N PHE A 176 22.01 -7.53 12.18
CA PHE A 176 21.19 -7.73 11.00
C PHE A 176 22.03 -8.03 9.78
N GLU A 177 21.65 -9.06 9.06
CA GLU A 177 22.22 -9.37 7.76
C GLU A 177 21.76 -8.33 6.72
N ILE A 178 22.66 -7.95 5.81
CA ILE A 178 22.35 -6.97 4.75
C ILE A 178 21.19 -7.44 3.87
N ASP A 179 21.02 -8.75 3.66
CA ASP A 179 19.92 -9.31 2.87
C ASP A 179 18.54 -9.06 3.51
N VAL A 180 18.45 -9.06 4.84
CA VAL A 180 17.25 -8.68 5.57
C VAL A 180 16.94 -7.21 5.35
N LEU A 181 17.93 -6.33 5.41
CA LEU A 181 17.73 -4.89 5.22
C LEU A 181 17.35 -4.54 3.77
N VAL A 182 17.93 -5.23 2.80
CA VAL A 182 17.55 -5.11 1.38
C VAL A 182 16.13 -5.63 1.17
N GLY A 183 15.79 -6.80 1.74
CA GLY A 183 14.45 -7.39 1.70
C GLY A 183 13.38 -6.51 2.36
N ALA A 184 13.74 -5.75 3.39
CA ALA A 184 12.88 -4.76 4.04
C ALA A 184 12.79 -3.41 3.27
N GLY A 185 13.56 -3.23 2.18
CA GLY A 185 13.61 -1.98 1.42
C GLY A 185 14.29 -0.82 2.13
N LEU A 186 15.10 -1.11 3.15
CA LEU A 186 15.82 -0.12 3.97
C LEU A 186 17.18 0.26 3.38
N VAL A 187 17.79 -0.64 2.65
CA VAL A 187 19.16 -0.57 2.14
C VAL A 187 19.18 -0.96 0.67
N LYS A 188 20.06 -0.33 -0.10
CA LYS A 188 20.38 -0.73 -1.48
C LYS A 188 21.81 -1.22 -1.60
N ARG A 189 22.01 -2.18 -2.51
CA ARG A 189 23.34 -2.57 -3.01
C ARG A 189 23.59 -1.87 -4.34
N PRO A 190 24.76 -1.24 -4.53
CA PRO A 190 25.12 -0.70 -5.86
C PRO A 190 25.24 -1.82 -6.89
N GLU A 191 24.73 -1.62 -8.09
CA GLU A 191 24.87 -2.59 -9.21
C GLU A 191 26.32 -2.76 -9.64
N SER A 192 27.15 -1.72 -9.49
CA SER A 192 28.58 -1.73 -9.82
C SER A 192 29.45 -2.45 -8.78
N GLY A 193 28.86 -3.06 -7.76
CA GLY A 193 29.59 -3.52 -6.58
C GLY A 193 29.93 -2.37 -5.64
N GLY A 194 30.24 -2.67 -4.40
CA GLY A 194 30.56 -1.70 -3.37
C GLY A 194 29.71 -1.87 -2.11
N ASP A 195 29.92 -1.00 -1.14
CA ASP A 195 29.23 -1.07 0.14
C ASP A 195 27.74 -0.74 0.02
N PRO A 196 26.88 -1.48 0.70
CA PRO A 196 25.46 -1.16 0.83
C PRO A 196 25.27 0.20 1.48
N PHE A 197 24.19 0.91 1.09
CA PHE A 197 23.87 2.25 1.59
C PHE A 197 22.39 2.39 1.92
N ASP A 198 22.07 3.35 2.80
CA ASP A 198 20.70 3.66 3.23
C ASP A 198 19.84 4.08 2.02
N PHE A 199 18.66 3.48 1.90
CA PHE A 199 17.72 3.84 0.83
C PHE A 199 17.21 5.26 0.97
N PHE A 200 16.85 5.67 2.18
CA PHE A 200 16.42 7.02 2.50
C PHE A 200 17.59 7.86 3.01
N ARG A 201 17.78 9.05 2.42
CA ARG A 201 18.87 9.97 2.74
C ARG A 201 18.37 11.41 2.68
N GLY A 202 18.62 12.19 3.73
CA GLY A 202 18.24 13.58 3.83
C GLY A 202 16.72 13.80 3.72
N ARG A 203 15.92 12.90 4.35
CA ARG A 203 14.46 12.91 4.21
C ARG A 203 13.73 12.84 5.54
N LEU A 204 12.65 13.60 5.63
CA LEU A 204 11.62 13.36 6.63
C LEU A 204 10.96 12.01 6.34
N ILE A 205 10.94 11.13 7.33
CA ILE A 205 10.45 9.75 7.21
C ILE A 205 9.06 9.65 7.84
N VAL A 206 8.16 9.02 7.11
CA VAL A 206 6.79 8.69 7.53
C VAL A 206 6.67 7.17 7.50
N PRO A 207 6.54 6.51 8.65
CA PRO A 207 6.27 5.08 8.69
C PRO A 207 4.94 4.75 8.03
N ILE A 208 4.93 3.71 7.20
CA ILE A 208 3.72 3.15 6.61
C ILE A 208 3.44 1.84 7.31
N ARG A 209 2.23 1.71 7.87
CA ARG A 209 1.83 0.59 8.71
C ARG A 209 0.75 -0.25 8.03
N ASP A 210 0.72 -1.53 8.38
CA ASP A 210 -0.43 -2.39 8.05
C ASP A 210 -1.62 -2.09 8.99
N ALA A 211 -2.77 -2.73 8.74
CA ALA A 211 -3.97 -2.55 9.56
C ALA A 211 -3.81 -2.99 11.04
N LYS A 212 -2.73 -3.71 11.38
CA LYS A 212 -2.36 -4.10 12.75
C LYS A 212 -1.40 -3.11 13.41
N GLY A 213 -1.04 -2.02 12.74
CA GLY A 213 -0.11 -1.00 13.22
C GLY A 213 1.37 -1.36 13.09
N ARG A 214 1.73 -2.47 12.44
CA ARG A 214 3.13 -2.86 12.23
C ARG A 214 3.72 -2.10 11.04
N THR A 215 4.92 -1.56 11.19
CA THR A 215 5.60 -0.88 10.08
C THR A 215 5.96 -1.88 8.98
N ILE A 216 5.52 -1.60 7.75
CA ILE A 216 5.77 -2.41 6.55
C ILE A 216 6.65 -1.70 5.52
N GLY A 217 6.88 -0.41 5.68
CA GLY A 217 7.71 0.43 4.82
C GLY A 217 7.68 1.88 5.25
N PHE A 218 8.24 2.74 4.43
CA PHE A 218 8.36 4.16 4.72
C PHE A 218 8.06 5.02 3.49
N GLY A 219 7.50 6.21 3.74
CA GLY A 219 7.56 7.34 2.84
C GLY A 219 8.66 8.30 3.27
N GLY A 220 9.39 8.87 2.32
CA GLY A 220 10.44 9.84 2.56
C GLY A 220 10.19 11.13 1.80
N ARG A 221 9.98 12.25 2.51
CA ARG A 221 9.83 13.57 1.90
C ARG A 221 11.14 14.34 1.97
N VAL A 222 11.61 14.86 0.82
CA VAL A 222 12.77 15.77 0.79
C VAL A 222 12.36 17.12 1.35
N LEU A 223 13.28 17.78 2.08
CA LEU A 223 13.05 19.14 2.57
C LEU A 223 13.18 20.16 1.41
N PRO A 224 12.47 21.30 1.48
CA PRO A 224 12.63 22.36 0.50
C PRO A 224 14.10 22.79 0.31
N GLY A 225 14.49 23.05 -0.95
CA GLY A 225 15.88 23.42 -1.28
C GLY A 225 16.86 22.25 -1.35
N THR A 226 16.40 21.00 -1.25
CA THR A 226 17.23 19.78 -1.41
C THR A 226 16.86 19.09 -2.74
N ASP A 227 17.86 18.62 -3.48
CA ASP A 227 17.67 17.92 -4.74
C ASP A 227 17.01 16.54 -4.59
N GLY A 228 16.28 16.16 -5.64
CA GLY A 228 15.66 14.83 -5.74
C GLY A 228 14.13 14.85 -5.76
N PRO A 229 13.49 13.68 -5.94
CA PRO A 229 12.04 13.59 -6.00
C PRO A 229 11.41 14.02 -4.67
N LYS A 230 10.36 14.86 -4.74
CA LYS A 230 9.64 15.42 -3.57
C LYS A 230 9.24 14.32 -2.59
N TYR A 231 8.72 13.19 -3.08
CA TYR A 231 8.38 12.01 -2.31
C TYR A 231 9.09 10.78 -2.86
N LEU A 232 9.53 9.92 -1.96
CA LEU A 232 10.12 8.62 -2.24
C LEU A 232 9.50 7.59 -1.29
N ASN A 233 8.92 6.52 -1.82
CA ASN A 233 8.38 5.44 -1.01
C ASN A 233 9.30 4.22 -1.08
N THR A 234 9.26 3.37 -0.07
CA THR A 234 9.85 2.02 -0.11
C THR A 234 9.47 1.35 -1.43
N ALA A 235 10.42 0.69 -2.08
CA ALA A 235 10.15 -0.14 -3.26
C ALA A 235 9.23 -1.32 -2.89
N GLU A 236 8.63 -1.97 -3.89
CA GLU A 236 7.85 -3.20 -3.64
C GLU A 236 8.72 -4.24 -2.92
N THR A 237 8.20 -4.77 -1.81
CA THR A 237 8.86 -5.82 -1.02
C THR A 237 7.86 -6.94 -0.71
N GLU A 238 8.31 -7.95 0.02
CA GLU A 238 7.43 -9.00 0.54
C GLU A 238 6.33 -8.45 1.46
N LEU A 239 6.64 -7.41 2.25
CA LEU A 239 5.70 -6.79 3.19
C LEU A 239 5.00 -5.54 2.62
N PHE A 240 5.61 -4.85 1.67
CA PHE A 240 5.14 -3.57 1.16
C PHE A 240 4.71 -3.67 -0.30
N ARG A 241 3.41 -3.54 -0.54
CA ARG A 241 2.80 -3.50 -1.87
C ARG A 241 1.87 -2.29 -1.97
N LYS A 242 2.28 -1.29 -2.74
CA LYS A 242 1.55 -0.01 -2.86
C LYS A 242 0.08 -0.18 -3.25
N GLY A 243 -0.21 -1.10 -4.15
CA GLY A 243 -1.58 -1.39 -4.58
C GLY A 243 -2.46 -2.07 -3.53
N GLN A 244 -1.93 -2.37 -2.34
CA GLN A 244 -2.59 -3.16 -1.31
C GLN A 244 -2.56 -2.50 0.07
N LEU A 245 -2.22 -1.21 0.16
CA LEU A 245 -2.12 -0.53 1.45
C LEU A 245 -2.83 0.82 1.43
N VAL A 246 -3.39 1.17 2.58
CA VAL A 246 -4.02 2.47 2.83
C VAL A 246 -3.31 3.09 4.03
N PHE A 247 -2.73 4.27 3.83
CA PHE A 247 -2.02 5.00 4.89
C PHE A 247 -2.97 5.53 5.95
N GLY A 248 -2.62 5.37 7.21
CA GLY A 248 -3.39 5.83 8.35
C GLY A 248 -4.56 4.91 8.73
N LEU A 249 -4.75 3.76 8.05
CA LEU A 249 -5.86 2.86 8.30
C LEU A 249 -5.80 2.23 9.70
N ASP A 250 -4.59 1.99 10.21
CA ASP A 250 -4.32 1.51 11.57
C ASP A 250 -4.87 2.46 12.64
N LEU A 251 -4.79 3.77 12.40
CA LEU A 251 -5.27 4.81 13.31
C LEU A 251 -6.74 5.19 13.06
N ALA A 252 -7.20 5.07 11.81
CA ALA A 252 -8.54 5.50 11.39
C ALA A 252 -9.62 4.44 11.63
N GLY A 253 -9.27 3.17 11.78
CA GLY A 253 -10.22 2.05 11.74
C GLY A 253 -11.32 2.11 12.79
N GLU A 254 -11.02 2.54 14.01
CA GLU A 254 -12.02 2.69 15.08
C GLU A 254 -12.98 3.86 14.78
N ALA A 255 -12.45 5.03 14.43
CA ALA A 255 -13.24 6.21 14.08
C ALA A 255 -14.12 5.94 12.83
N ALA A 256 -13.55 5.30 11.82
CA ALA A 256 -14.28 4.94 10.61
C ALA A 256 -15.48 4.01 10.89
N ARG A 257 -15.33 3.07 11.82
CA ARG A 257 -16.41 2.16 12.23
C ARG A 257 -17.50 2.90 13.01
N HIS A 258 -17.09 3.75 13.96
CA HIS A 258 -18.02 4.52 14.79
C HIS A 258 -18.83 5.52 13.95
N GLU A 259 -18.15 6.30 13.10
CA GLU A 259 -18.76 7.31 12.24
C GLU A 259 -19.43 6.70 10.99
N ARG A 260 -19.17 5.42 10.69
CA ARG A 260 -19.56 4.73 9.44
C ARG A 260 -19.11 5.50 8.19
N HIS A 261 -18.05 6.29 8.31
CA HIS A 261 -17.57 7.24 7.33
C HIS A 261 -16.05 7.19 7.25
N LEU A 262 -15.51 7.24 6.03
CA LEU A 262 -14.08 7.44 5.74
C LEU A 262 -13.90 8.69 4.89
N VAL A 263 -12.77 9.34 5.11
CA VAL A 263 -12.31 10.47 4.29
C VAL A 263 -11.01 10.06 3.61
N LEU A 264 -11.03 9.98 2.28
CA LEU A 264 -9.88 9.56 1.46
C LEU A 264 -9.17 10.78 0.90
N MET A 265 -7.88 10.91 1.22
CA MET A 265 -6.98 11.99 0.82
C MET A 265 -5.83 11.47 -0.06
N GLU A 266 -4.99 12.38 -0.60
CA GLU A 266 -3.87 12.01 -1.46
C GLU A 266 -2.57 11.70 -0.70
N GLY A 267 -2.26 12.49 0.34
CA GLY A 267 -0.92 12.55 0.90
C GLY A 267 -0.82 12.25 2.38
N TYR A 268 0.41 12.01 2.81
CA TYR A 268 0.73 11.79 4.22
C TYR A 268 0.40 13.01 5.08
N THR A 269 0.78 14.21 4.60
CA THR A 269 0.62 15.45 5.34
C THR A 269 -0.83 15.80 5.55
N ASP A 270 -1.69 15.48 4.58
CA ASP A 270 -3.12 15.76 4.63
C ASP A 270 -3.80 14.89 5.70
N VAL A 271 -3.47 13.60 5.72
CA VAL A 271 -3.97 12.67 6.75
C VAL A 271 -3.48 13.06 8.13
N ILE A 272 -2.19 13.40 8.29
CA ILE A 272 -1.64 13.81 9.59
C ILE A 272 -2.31 15.09 10.07
N ALA A 273 -2.50 16.08 9.19
CA ALA A 273 -3.19 17.33 9.50
C ALA A 273 -4.68 17.08 9.83
N ALA A 274 -5.34 16.17 9.12
CA ALA A 274 -6.72 15.79 9.38
C ALA A 274 -6.88 15.16 10.77
N HIS A 275 -6.02 14.20 11.13
CA HIS A 275 -6.03 13.61 12.47
C HIS A 275 -5.74 14.63 13.56
N GLN A 276 -4.81 15.56 13.33
CA GLN A 276 -4.52 16.67 14.26
C GLN A 276 -5.74 17.57 14.45
N ALA A 277 -6.51 17.83 13.39
CA ALA A 277 -7.74 18.63 13.44
C ALA A 277 -8.95 17.85 14.01
N GLY A 278 -8.78 16.59 14.41
CA GLY A 278 -9.83 15.74 14.98
C GLY A 278 -10.57 14.85 13.97
N LEU A 279 -10.27 14.94 12.68
CA LEU A 279 -10.83 14.09 11.62
C LEU A 279 -10.11 12.74 11.58
N ARG A 280 -10.37 11.91 12.57
CA ARG A 280 -9.63 10.67 12.81
C ARG A 280 -9.91 9.55 11.81
N GLN A 281 -10.99 9.63 11.03
CA GLN A 281 -11.35 8.68 9.97
C GLN A 281 -10.71 9.01 8.61
N ALA A 282 -9.71 9.91 8.58
CA ALA A 282 -8.96 10.26 7.37
C ALA A 282 -7.87 9.22 7.06
N VAL A 283 -7.77 8.86 5.79
CA VAL A 283 -6.80 7.89 5.24
C VAL A 283 -6.29 8.35 3.87
N ALA A 284 -5.20 7.75 3.36
CA ALA A 284 -4.73 8.05 2.00
C ALA A 284 -4.32 6.80 1.22
N VAL A 285 -4.49 6.86 -0.10
CA VAL A 285 -3.87 5.94 -1.08
C VAL A 285 -2.68 6.64 -1.72
N LEU A 286 -1.48 6.09 -1.50
CA LEU A 286 -0.22 6.78 -1.74
C LEU A 286 0.32 6.59 -3.16
N GLY A 287 0.23 7.65 -3.98
CA GLY A 287 0.96 7.74 -5.25
C GLY A 287 0.64 6.66 -6.29
N THR A 288 -0.49 5.96 -6.15
CA THR A 288 -0.99 4.97 -7.10
C THR A 288 -2.46 5.22 -7.43
N ALA A 289 -2.96 4.57 -8.50
CA ALA A 289 -4.40 4.50 -8.70
C ALA A 289 -5.05 3.73 -7.55
N THR A 290 -6.23 4.17 -7.13
CA THR A 290 -7.06 3.38 -6.21
C THR A 290 -7.43 2.06 -6.90
N THR A 291 -7.07 0.94 -6.26
CA THR A 291 -7.32 -0.41 -6.76
C THR A 291 -8.56 -0.99 -6.10
N GLU A 292 -9.08 -2.08 -6.65
CA GLU A 292 -10.14 -2.85 -6.00
C GLU A 292 -9.74 -3.37 -4.61
N HIS A 293 -8.44 -3.62 -4.41
CA HIS A 293 -7.92 -4.03 -3.11
C HIS A 293 -8.06 -2.89 -2.08
N HIS A 294 -7.76 -1.66 -2.49
CA HIS A 294 -7.99 -0.48 -1.64
C HIS A 294 -9.48 -0.34 -1.29
N ALA A 295 -10.40 -0.49 -2.25
CA ALA A 295 -11.83 -0.42 -1.99
C ALA A 295 -12.27 -1.45 -0.93
N ARG A 296 -11.80 -2.69 -1.04
CA ARG A 296 -12.06 -3.75 -0.05
C ARG A 296 -11.48 -3.43 1.33
N LEU A 297 -10.24 -2.95 1.41
CA LEU A 297 -9.63 -2.56 2.68
C LEU A 297 -10.42 -1.46 3.38
N LEU A 298 -10.81 -0.43 2.62
CA LEU A 298 -11.63 0.67 3.13
C LEU A 298 -13.00 0.16 3.62
N ARG A 299 -13.65 -0.72 2.88
CA ARG A 299 -14.95 -1.30 3.27
C ARG A 299 -14.87 -2.17 4.53
N ARG A 300 -13.77 -2.87 4.75
CA ARG A 300 -13.55 -3.71 5.95
C ARG A 300 -13.54 -2.91 7.26
N THR A 301 -13.35 -1.61 7.21
CA THR A 301 -13.51 -0.74 8.41
C THR A 301 -14.95 -0.67 8.91
N GLY A 302 -15.93 -1.08 8.11
CA GLY A 302 -17.36 -0.93 8.40
C GLY A 302 -17.94 0.41 7.93
N ALA A 303 -17.14 1.25 7.26
CA ALA A 303 -17.62 2.49 6.67
C ALA A 303 -18.64 2.22 5.57
N GLN A 304 -19.69 3.02 5.54
CA GLN A 304 -20.73 2.99 4.50
C GLN A 304 -20.64 4.18 3.57
N ARG A 305 -20.09 5.27 4.08
CA ARG A 305 -19.87 6.51 3.34
C ARG A 305 -18.38 6.73 3.12
N LEU A 306 -18.02 7.20 1.93
CA LEU A 306 -16.66 7.61 1.59
C LEU A 306 -16.69 9.03 1.02
N THR A 307 -15.90 9.94 1.58
CA THR A 307 -15.71 11.29 1.01
C THR A 307 -14.30 11.43 0.47
N LEU A 308 -14.19 11.76 -0.83
CA LEU A 308 -12.93 12.06 -1.49
C LEU A 308 -12.55 13.52 -1.23
N VAL A 309 -11.34 13.76 -0.78
CA VAL A 309 -10.81 15.11 -0.54
C VAL A 309 -9.42 15.21 -1.15
N PHE A 310 -9.34 15.87 -2.29
CA PHE A 310 -8.11 16.06 -3.05
C PHE A 310 -7.81 17.56 -3.20
N ASP A 311 -6.63 17.87 -3.74
CA ASP A 311 -6.21 19.25 -3.97
C ASP A 311 -7.21 20.00 -4.86
N GLY A 312 -7.41 21.28 -4.61
CA GLY A 312 -8.35 22.15 -5.34
C GLY A 312 -7.82 22.60 -6.70
N ASP A 313 -7.09 21.75 -7.41
CA ASP A 313 -6.51 22.02 -8.73
C ASP A 313 -6.85 20.93 -9.76
N ALA A 314 -6.38 21.09 -10.98
CA ALA A 314 -6.61 20.12 -12.06
C ALA A 314 -5.97 18.75 -11.79
N ALA A 315 -4.88 18.69 -11.02
CA ALA A 315 -4.24 17.41 -10.66
C ALA A 315 -5.10 16.65 -9.64
N GLY A 316 -5.63 17.34 -8.61
CA GLY A 316 -6.55 16.75 -7.64
C GLY A 316 -7.87 16.30 -8.28
N HIS A 317 -8.40 17.04 -9.27
CA HIS A 317 -9.56 16.57 -10.04
C HIS A 317 -9.27 15.25 -10.77
N LYS A 318 -8.13 15.14 -11.45
CA LYS A 318 -7.70 13.89 -12.11
C LYS A 318 -7.48 12.76 -11.12
N ALA A 319 -6.97 13.06 -9.92
CA ALA A 319 -6.84 12.07 -8.86
C ALA A 319 -8.21 11.56 -8.40
N ALA A 320 -9.22 12.43 -8.26
CA ALA A 320 -10.60 12.05 -7.94
C ALA A 320 -11.21 11.15 -9.02
N VAL A 321 -11.07 11.49 -10.31
CA VAL A 321 -11.50 10.65 -11.45
C VAL A 321 -10.88 9.26 -11.35
N LYS A 322 -9.58 9.21 -11.11
CA LYS A 322 -8.84 7.95 -11.00
C LYS A 322 -9.27 7.12 -9.79
N ALA A 323 -9.53 7.76 -8.65
CA ALA A 323 -10.03 7.09 -7.44
C ALA A 323 -11.42 6.50 -7.68
N LEU A 324 -12.34 7.27 -8.27
CA LEU A 324 -13.69 6.82 -8.58
C LEU A 324 -13.73 5.60 -9.52
N ARG A 325 -12.84 5.56 -10.51
CA ARG A 325 -12.70 4.40 -11.41
C ARG A 325 -12.32 3.12 -10.68
N GLY A 326 -11.57 3.21 -9.58
CA GLY A 326 -11.22 2.06 -8.76
C GLY A 326 -12.25 1.68 -7.69
N LEU A 327 -13.07 2.65 -7.25
CA LEU A 327 -14.03 2.48 -6.15
C LEU A 327 -15.42 2.03 -6.63
N LEU A 328 -15.91 2.58 -7.73
CA LEU A 328 -17.28 2.38 -8.20
C LEU A 328 -17.62 0.98 -8.74
N PRO A 329 -16.70 0.21 -9.37
CA PRO A 329 -17.05 -1.04 -10.03
C PRO A 329 -17.74 -2.07 -9.13
N ARG A 330 -17.50 -2.02 -7.82
CA ARG A 330 -18.00 -3.02 -6.86
C ARG A 330 -19.16 -2.56 -6.00
N GLY A 331 -19.48 -1.26 -5.99
CA GLY A 331 -20.52 -0.73 -5.11
C GLY A 331 -20.26 -0.98 -3.63
N GLU A 332 -18.99 -0.88 -3.21
CA GLU A 332 -18.56 -1.19 -1.82
C GLU A 332 -19.12 -0.20 -0.79
N PHE A 333 -19.51 1.00 -1.21
CA PHE A 333 -20.02 2.06 -0.35
C PHE A 333 -21.46 2.40 -0.72
N GLU A 334 -22.28 2.73 0.28
CA GLU A 334 -23.66 3.20 0.06
C GLU A 334 -23.66 4.59 -0.58
N THR A 335 -22.71 5.44 -0.15
CA THR A 335 -22.50 6.77 -0.72
C THR A 335 -21.02 7.05 -0.94
N ILE A 336 -20.71 7.65 -2.10
CA ILE A 336 -19.40 8.24 -2.39
C ILE A 336 -19.63 9.72 -2.69
N ASP A 337 -18.96 10.57 -1.94
CA ASP A 337 -19.01 12.02 -2.11
C ASP A 337 -17.62 12.54 -2.45
N ALA A 338 -17.54 13.75 -2.97
CA ALA A 338 -16.29 14.48 -3.17
C ALA A 338 -16.42 15.89 -2.58
N LEU A 339 -15.35 16.38 -1.99
CA LEU A 339 -15.24 17.73 -1.49
C LEU A 339 -14.44 18.57 -2.48
N ALA A 340 -15.09 19.55 -3.10
CA ALA A 340 -14.43 20.54 -3.93
C ALA A 340 -13.74 21.58 -3.01
N LEU A 341 -12.41 21.54 -2.95
CA LEU A 341 -11.65 22.58 -2.26
C LEU A 341 -11.57 23.85 -3.11
N PRO A 342 -11.47 25.02 -2.49
CA PRO A 342 -11.22 26.27 -3.22
C PRO A 342 -9.95 26.18 -4.07
N ASN A 343 -9.94 26.82 -5.23
CA ASN A 343 -8.84 26.77 -6.20
C ASN A 343 -7.46 27.03 -5.55
N GLY A 344 -6.53 26.09 -5.79
CA GLY A 344 -5.15 26.16 -5.34
C GLY A 344 -4.92 25.89 -3.85
N GLN A 345 -5.93 25.41 -3.11
CA GLN A 345 -5.77 25.00 -1.71
C GLN A 345 -5.58 23.48 -1.59
N ASP A 346 -4.65 23.07 -0.74
CA ASP A 346 -4.49 21.68 -0.34
C ASP A 346 -5.19 21.40 1.01
N PRO A 347 -5.58 20.14 1.30
CA PRO A 347 -6.26 19.81 2.56
C PRO A 347 -5.44 20.17 3.79
N CYS A 348 -4.13 19.95 3.79
CA CYS A 348 -3.25 20.26 4.90
C CYS A 348 -3.26 21.75 5.21
N ASP A 349 -3.15 22.62 4.18
CA ASP A 349 -3.14 24.08 4.35
C ASP A 349 -4.48 24.63 4.90
N MET A 350 -5.58 23.91 4.65
CA MET A 350 -6.90 24.25 5.20
C MET A 350 -7.14 23.73 6.62
N LEU A 351 -6.48 22.63 6.99
CA LEU A 351 -6.68 21.96 8.28
C LEU A 351 -5.78 22.54 9.38
N VAL A 352 -4.57 23.01 9.01
CA VAL A 352 -3.60 23.53 9.98
C VAL A 352 -3.61 25.04 10.06
N GLU A 353 -3.48 25.54 11.28
CA GLU A 353 -3.33 26.97 11.53
C GLU A 353 -1.86 27.35 11.56
N ARG A 354 -1.47 28.32 10.73
CA ARG A 354 -0.12 28.88 10.70
C ARG A 354 -0.13 30.27 11.33
N GLY A 355 0.69 30.46 12.36
CA GLY A 355 0.87 31.77 13.00
C GLY A 355 -0.12 32.07 14.12
N SER A 356 0.01 33.27 14.75
CA SER A 356 -0.76 33.74 15.91
C SER A 356 -2.18 34.24 15.59
N GLY A 357 -2.73 33.94 14.42
CA GLY A 357 -4.10 34.24 14.04
C GLY A 357 -5.11 33.35 14.78
N ALA A 358 -6.37 33.77 14.80
CA ALA A 358 -7.44 33.13 15.55
C ALA A 358 -7.43 31.58 15.42
N ARG A 359 -7.02 30.91 16.48
CA ARG A 359 -7.07 29.44 16.56
C ARG A 359 -8.51 28.97 16.34
N GLY A 360 -8.72 28.03 15.45
CA GLY A 360 -10.04 27.41 15.22
C GLY A 360 -10.74 27.80 13.92
N SER A 361 -10.28 28.83 13.18
CA SER A 361 -11.05 29.34 12.02
C SER A 361 -10.90 28.51 10.74
N ARG A 362 -9.70 27.98 10.45
CA ARG A 362 -9.43 27.22 9.22
C ARG A 362 -9.96 25.78 9.29
N GLY A 363 -9.62 25.08 10.36
CA GLY A 363 -10.15 23.73 10.59
C GLY A 363 -11.69 23.73 10.63
N ALA A 364 -12.31 24.74 11.29
CA ALA A 364 -13.77 24.90 11.31
C ALA A 364 -14.36 25.11 9.89
N ARG A 365 -13.67 25.90 9.05
CA ARG A 365 -14.09 26.08 7.65
C ARG A 365 -14.01 24.80 6.84
N PHE A 366 -12.95 24.02 7.02
CA PHE A 366 -12.82 22.71 6.36
C PHE A 366 -13.90 21.74 6.81
N MET A 367 -14.15 21.66 8.13
CA MET A 367 -15.22 20.81 8.69
C MET A 367 -16.60 21.23 8.17
N ALA A 368 -16.89 22.54 8.08
CA ALA A 368 -18.14 23.03 7.51
C ALA A 368 -18.33 22.67 6.02
N LEU A 369 -17.23 22.64 5.25
CA LEU A 369 -17.27 22.13 3.88
C LEU A 369 -17.52 20.63 3.85
N LEU A 370 -16.90 19.86 4.74
CA LEU A 370 -17.06 18.41 4.85
C LEU A 370 -18.48 17.98 5.25
N GLU A 371 -19.22 18.83 5.94
CA GLU A 371 -20.65 18.60 6.26
C GLU A 371 -21.56 18.64 5.03
N LYS A 372 -21.12 19.31 3.94
CA LYS A 372 -21.90 19.51 2.71
C LYS A 372 -21.09 19.10 1.48
N PRO A 373 -20.65 17.86 1.40
CA PRO A 373 -19.92 17.39 0.25
C PRO A 373 -20.87 17.24 -0.94
N THR A 374 -20.31 17.16 -2.13
CA THR A 374 -21.04 16.97 -3.36
C THR A 374 -21.03 15.49 -3.75
N GLU A 375 -22.15 14.95 -4.18
CA GLU A 375 -22.20 13.58 -4.73
C GLU A 375 -21.17 13.48 -5.88
N TRP A 376 -20.47 12.37 -5.97
CA TRP A 376 -19.32 12.20 -6.87
C TRP A 376 -19.60 12.57 -8.33
N PHE A 377 -20.80 12.25 -8.83
CA PHE A 377 -21.15 12.56 -10.21
C PHE A 377 -21.35 14.07 -10.41
N ASP A 378 -22.04 14.73 -9.48
CA ASP A 378 -22.22 16.18 -9.53
C ASP A 378 -20.90 16.92 -9.40
N PHE A 379 -19.97 16.40 -8.59
CA PHE A 379 -18.59 16.91 -8.50
C PHE A 379 -17.87 16.83 -9.85
N LEU A 380 -17.93 15.68 -10.54
CA LEU A 380 -17.29 15.52 -11.85
C LEU A 380 -17.91 16.46 -12.90
N VAL A 381 -19.24 16.57 -12.93
CA VAL A 381 -19.94 17.45 -13.89
C VAL A 381 -19.64 18.92 -13.62
N ALA A 382 -19.51 19.32 -12.35
CA ALA A 382 -19.11 20.67 -11.99
C ALA A 382 -17.66 21.02 -12.41
N GLY A 383 -16.79 20.01 -12.49
CA GLY A 383 -15.41 20.15 -12.94
C GLY A 383 -15.22 20.15 -14.47
N VAL A 384 -16.29 20.03 -15.25
CA VAL A 384 -16.20 20.06 -16.72
C VAL A 384 -15.74 21.43 -17.19
N ASP A 385 -14.54 21.49 -17.78
CA ASP A 385 -13.94 22.71 -18.31
C ASP A 385 -14.58 23.06 -19.68
N ARG A 386 -14.97 24.34 -19.83
CA ARG A 386 -15.63 24.87 -21.02
C ARG A 386 -14.83 25.98 -21.71
N THR A 387 -13.53 26.08 -21.39
CA THR A 387 -12.68 27.18 -21.90
C THR A 387 -12.51 27.12 -23.41
N ASP A 388 -12.37 25.93 -23.97
CA ASP A 388 -12.27 25.69 -25.41
C ASP A 388 -12.91 24.35 -25.80
N PRO A 389 -13.25 24.14 -27.09
CA PRO A 389 -13.94 22.92 -27.52
C PRO A 389 -13.17 21.61 -27.28
N GLN A 390 -11.83 21.62 -27.32
CA GLN A 390 -11.04 20.40 -27.11
C GLN A 390 -11.01 20.05 -25.63
N THR A 391 -10.70 20.99 -24.77
CA THR A 391 -10.70 20.82 -23.31
C THR A 391 -12.08 20.41 -22.80
N PHE A 392 -13.14 20.99 -23.38
CA PHE A 392 -14.52 20.58 -23.07
C PHE A 392 -14.77 19.11 -23.45
N SER A 393 -14.36 18.69 -24.65
CA SER A 393 -14.49 17.29 -25.09
C SER A 393 -13.72 16.34 -24.19
N ASP A 394 -12.47 16.69 -23.85
CA ASP A 394 -11.62 15.86 -22.98
C ASP A 394 -12.21 15.71 -21.57
N SER A 395 -12.81 16.81 -21.02
CA SER A 395 -13.51 16.76 -19.74
C SER A 395 -14.76 15.88 -19.75
N ILE A 396 -15.51 15.90 -20.87
CA ILE A 396 -16.64 14.96 -21.06
C ILE A 396 -16.12 13.53 -21.08
N ASP A 397 -15.01 13.25 -21.77
CA ASP A 397 -14.39 11.93 -21.83
C ASP A 397 -13.96 11.42 -20.44
N GLU A 398 -13.42 12.30 -19.60
CA GLU A 398 -13.10 11.97 -18.21
C GLU A 398 -14.35 11.48 -17.44
N VAL A 399 -15.46 12.22 -17.51
CA VAL A 399 -16.73 11.81 -16.88
C VAL A 399 -17.23 10.48 -17.45
N LEU A 400 -17.23 10.33 -18.78
CA LEU A 400 -17.65 9.09 -19.44
C LEU A 400 -16.77 7.89 -19.07
N SER A 401 -15.47 8.12 -18.84
CA SER A 401 -14.55 7.09 -18.38
C SER A 401 -14.91 6.53 -17.00
N VAL A 402 -15.45 7.37 -16.12
CA VAL A 402 -15.96 6.95 -14.80
C VAL A 402 -17.31 6.25 -14.95
N LEU A 403 -18.19 6.75 -15.80
CA LEU A 403 -19.48 6.08 -16.06
C LEU A 403 -19.29 4.68 -16.67
N ALA A 404 -18.23 4.48 -17.47
CA ALA A 404 -17.93 3.19 -18.10
C ALA A 404 -17.70 2.05 -17.11
N VAL A 405 -17.24 2.36 -15.89
CA VAL A 405 -16.95 1.35 -14.85
C VAL A 405 -18.16 1.04 -13.96
N LEU A 406 -19.28 1.77 -14.11
CA LEU A 406 -20.50 1.47 -13.35
C LEU A 406 -21.08 0.12 -13.77
N PRO A 407 -21.36 -0.80 -12.82
CA PRO A 407 -21.87 -2.12 -13.13
C PRO A 407 -23.33 -2.08 -13.62
N ASN A 408 -24.13 -1.13 -13.12
CA ASN A 408 -25.54 -1.01 -13.43
C ASN A 408 -25.76 -0.19 -14.73
N PRO A 409 -26.24 -0.81 -15.83
CA PRO A 409 -26.45 -0.11 -17.09
C PRO A 409 -27.56 0.96 -17.00
N VAL A 410 -28.60 0.75 -16.19
CA VAL A 410 -29.70 1.71 -16.04
C VAL A 410 -29.23 2.96 -15.32
N GLU A 411 -28.45 2.81 -14.26
CA GLU A 411 -27.83 3.93 -13.56
C GLU A 411 -26.89 4.70 -14.48
N ARG A 412 -26.07 4.00 -15.26
CA ARG A 412 -25.16 4.59 -16.22
C ARG A 412 -25.89 5.43 -17.27
N GLU A 413 -26.96 4.91 -17.84
CA GLU A 413 -27.79 5.65 -18.82
C GLU A 413 -28.45 6.89 -18.21
N ALA A 414 -29.00 6.77 -17.01
CA ALA A 414 -29.56 7.90 -16.28
C ALA A 414 -28.53 9.00 -16.01
N ARG A 415 -27.29 8.63 -15.65
CA ARG A 415 -26.21 9.59 -15.44
C ARG A 415 -25.72 10.22 -16.76
N MET A 416 -25.68 9.46 -17.86
CA MET A 416 -25.37 10.02 -19.19
C MET A 416 -26.43 11.05 -19.63
N ALA A 417 -27.71 10.78 -19.41
CA ALA A 417 -28.80 11.74 -19.70
C ALA A 417 -28.62 13.03 -18.85
N ARG A 418 -28.30 12.89 -17.57
CA ARG A 418 -28.03 14.02 -16.66
C ARG A 418 -26.76 14.80 -17.05
N LEU A 419 -25.71 14.11 -17.55
CA LEU A 419 -24.54 14.77 -18.11
C LEU A 419 -24.91 15.63 -19.32
N ALA A 420 -25.70 15.09 -20.24
CA ALA A 420 -26.19 15.79 -21.42
C ALA A 420 -26.94 17.08 -21.04
N GLU A 421 -27.91 16.97 -20.11
CA GLU A 421 -28.70 18.10 -19.60
C GLU A 421 -27.81 19.18 -18.98
N ARG A 422 -26.87 18.79 -18.08
CA ARG A 422 -26.03 19.72 -17.34
C ARG A 422 -24.97 20.39 -18.19
N THR A 423 -24.52 19.76 -19.27
CA THR A 423 -23.48 20.28 -20.17
C THR A 423 -24.04 21.00 -21.40
N GLY A 424 -25.30 20.78 -21.74
CA GLY A 424 -25.93 21.29 -22.96
C GLY A 424 -25.58 20.49 -24.22
N VAL A 425 -24.89 19.36 -24.07
CA VAL A 425 -24.58 18.42 -25.16
C VAL A 425 -25.79 17.53 -25.40
N SER A 426 -26.10 17.22 -26.68
CA SER A 426 -27.22 16.32 -26.95
C SER A 426 -27.02 14.93 -26.38
N ALA A 427 -28.08 14.28 -25.89
CA ALA A 427 -28.00 12.92 -25.35
C ALA A 427 -27.47 11.91 -26.39
N SER A 428 -27.78 12.12 -27.68
CA SER A 428 -27.26 11.31 -28.78
C SER A 428 -25.73 11.45 -28.95
N SER A 429 -25.21 12.68 -28.81
CA SER A 429 -23.73 12.92 -28.88
C SER A 429 -23.01 12.29 -27.71
N VAL A 430 -23.55 12.40 -26.49
CA VAL A 430 -23.00 11.75 -25.28
C VAL A 430 -22.98 10.23 -25.46
N ALA A 431 -24.07 9.63 -25.92
CA ALA A 431 -24.16 8.19 -26.16
C ALA A 431 -23.20 7.70 -27.26
N ALA A 432 -23.08 8.46 -28.36
CA ALA A 432 -22.15 8.15 -29.44
C ALA A 432 -20.69 8.21 -28.96
N ARG A 433 -20.34 9.24 -28.16
CA ARG A 433 -18.99 9.36 -27.60
C ARG A 433 -18.67 8.25 -26.61
N PHE A 434 -19.62 7.91 -25.74
CA PHE A 434 -19.49 6.77 -24.83
C PHE A 434 -19.24 5.45 -25.58
N ALA A 435 -19.99 5.18 -26.64
CA ALA A 435 -19.81 4.00 -27.47
C ALA A 435 -18.43 3.96 -28.16
N ALA A 436 -17.89 5.14 -28.56
CA ALA A 436 -16.57 5.26 -29.18
C ALA A 436 -15.42 5.01 -28.16
N LEU A 437 -15.59 5.40 -26.90
CA LEU A 437 -14.62 5.20 -25.84
C LEU A 437 -14.57 3.73 -25.35
N ALA A 438 -15.70 3.04 -25.35
CA ALA A 438 -15.82 1.68 -24.81
C ALA A 438 -14.88 0.62 -25.42
N PRO A 439 -14.55 0.61 -26.73
CA PRO A 439 -13.55 -0.32 -27.30
C PRO A 439 -12.10 0.11 -27.10
N GLY A 440 -11.82 1.40 -26.97
CA GLY A 440 -10.46 1.93 -26.85
C GLY A 440 -9.82 1.74 -25.48
N GLN A 441 -10.59 1.84 -24.41
CA GLN A 441 -10.06 1.65 -23.04
C GLN A 441 -9.63 0.21 -22.76
N ARG A 442 -10.31 -0.79 -23.33
CA ARG A 442 -9.92 -2.21 -23.23
C ARG A 442 -8.60 -2.52 -23.91
N ALA A 443 -8.22 -1.77 -24.95
CA ALA A 443 -6.94 -1.94 -25.66
C ALA A 443 -5.78 -1.20 -24.96
N ALA A 444 -6.04 -0.11 -24.24
CA ALA A 444 -5.02 0.66 -23.53
C ALA A 444 -4.62 0.00 -22.20
N GLU A 445 -5.58 -0.60 -21.49
CA GLU A 445 -5.31 -1.35 -20.24
C GLU A 445 -4.51 -2.64 -20.53
N GLY A 446 -4.78 -3.33 -21.64
CA GLY A 446 -4.00 -4.48 -22.11
C GLY A 446 -2.59 -4.12 -22.60
N ARG A 447 -2.36 -2.90 -23.10
CA ARG A 447 -1.04 -2.45 -23.57
C ARG A 447 -0.17 -1.90 -22.43
N GLY A 448 -0.76 -1.31 -21.39
CA GLY A 448 -0.04 -0.83 -20.21
C GLY A 448 0.56 -1.97 -19.39
N ALA A 449 -0.13 -3.10 -19.25
CA ALA A 449 0.37 -4.29 -18.61
C ALA A 449 1.48 -4.99 -19.42
N ALA A 450 1.35 -5.00 -20.76
CA ALA A 450 2.33 -5.63 -21.66
C ALA A 450 3.60 -4.78 -21.92
N GLN A 451 3.55 -3.46 -21.68
CA GLN A 451 4.71 -2.59 -21.87
C GLN A 451 5.64 -2.57 -20.65
N ASN A 452 5.13 -2.87 -19.45
CA ASN A 452 5.98 -2.95 -18.26
C ASN A 452 6.80 -4.25 -18.17
N GLU A 453 6.44 -5.30 -18.95
CA GLU A 453 7.23 -6.53 -19.03
C GLU A 453 8.31 -6.52 -20.14
N ARG A 454 8.39 -5.47 -20.98
CA ARG A 454 9.30 -5.43 -22.14
C ARG A 454 10.47 -4.44 -22.01
N GLN A 455 10.69 -3.82 -20.86
CA GLN A 455 11.86 -2.97 -20.64
C GLN A 455 12.98 -3.68 -19.86
N THR A 456 13.39 -4.85 -20.34
CA THR A 456 14.75 -5.35 -20.10
C THR A 456 15.57 -5.07 -21.34
N PRO A 457 16.76 -4.46 -21.27
CA PRO A 457 17.59 -4.18 -22.44
C PRO A 457 18.12 -5.49 -23.01
N ARG A 458 17.67 -5.83 -24.21
CA ARG A 458 18.33 -6.88 -25.01
C ARG A 458 19.66 -6.34 -25.52
N GLY A 459 20.76 -6.97 -25.13
CA GLY A 459 22.06 -6.76 -25.71
C GLY A 459 22.07 -7.09 -27.21
N PRO A 460 23.07 -6.59 -27.99
CA PRO A 460 23.06 -6.62 -29.46
C PRO A 460 23.15 -8.05 -30.00
N ARG A 461 22.23 -8.36 -30.91
CA ARG A 461 22.26 -9.61 -31.69
C ARG A 461 23.41 -9.56 -32.70
N SER A 462 24.35 -10.48 -32.59
CA SER A 462 25.31 -10.83 -33.65
C SER A 462 24.63 -11.68 -34.74
N ALA A 463 24.91 -11.36 -36.00
CA ALA A 463 24.43 -12.03 -37.18
C ALA A 463 25.04 -13.44 -37.39
N PRO A 464 24.38 -14.34 -38.15
CA PRO A 464 24.83 -15.71 -38.30
C PRO A 464 25.96 -15.84 -39.33
N ALA A 465 27.03 -16.54 -38.96
CA ALA A 465 28.06 -16.96 -39.88
C ALA A 465 27.87 -18.43 -40.25
N THR A 466 27.97 -18.71 -41.54
CA THR A 466 27.97 -20.02 -42.24
C THR A 466 29.22 -20.84 -41.91
N PRO A 467 29.19 -22.19 -42.05
CA PRO A 467 30.26 -23.06 -41.58
C PRO A 467 31.25 -23.40 -42.70
N THR A 468 32.55 -23.48 -42.37
CA THR A 468 33.52 -24.23 -43.21
C THR A 468 34.65 -24.83 -42.36
N ALA A 469 34.73 -26.17 -42.47
CA ALA A 469 35.88 -27.11 -42.39
C ALA A 469 37.07 -26.90 -41.43
N ALA A 470 37.34 -27.93 -40.63
CA ALA A 470 38.62 -28.28 -40.03
C ALA A 470 39.67 -28.71 -41.12
N PRO A 471 41.00 -28.91 -40.85
CA PRO A 471 41.52 -29.64 -39.70
C PRO A 471 42.96 -29.25 -39.18
N THR A 472 43.36 -29.98 -38.14
CA THR A 472 44.68 -30.53 -37.75
C THR A 472 45.67 -29.69 -36.93
N SER A 473 45.97 -30.29 -35.76
CA SER A 473 47.27 -30.62 -35.15
C SER A 473 48.20 -29.51 -34.64
N ALA A 474 48.51 -29.59 -33.39
CA ALA A 474 49.80 -29.89 -32.75
C ALA A 474 49.96 -29.26 -31.36
N THR A 475 50.17 -30.10 -30.36
CA THR A 475 50.84 -29.83 -29.09
C THR A 475 52.36 -29.79 -29.34
N PRO A 476 53.30 -29.35 -28.41
CA PRO A 476 53.21 -29.31 -26.97
C PRO A 476 54.02 -28.16 -26.28
N ALA A 477 53.91 -28.16 -24.94
CA ALA A 477 54.96 -28.08 -23.95
C ALA A 477 55.08 -26.87 -23.00
N ALA A 478 55.14 -27.27 -21.70
CA ALA A 478 55.87 -26.72 -20.55
C ALA A 478 55.28 -25.43 -19.89
N GLY A 479 54.82 -25.42 -18.69
CA GLY A 479 55.40 -25.92 -17.44
C GLY A 479 55.55 -24.75 -16.50
N ALA A 480 54.73 -24.69 -15.42
CA ALA A 480 55.17 -24.08 -14.16
C ALA A 480 54.15 -24.42 -13.06
N HIS A 481 54.67 -25.10 -12.09
CA HIS A 481 54.08 -25.36 -10.77
C HIS A 481 53.77 -24.05 -10.02
N VAL A 482 52.57 -23.90 -9.46
CA VAL A 482 52.39 -23.15 -8.18
C VAL A 482 51.42 -23.91 -7.30
N THR A 483 51.87 -24.15 -6.13
CA THR A 483 51.38 -24.93 -5.00
C THR A 483 50.01 -24.48 -4.51
N ARG A 484 49.14 -25.46 -4.25
CA ARG A 484 47.93 -25.33 -3.38
C ARG A 484 48.35 -24.95 -1.98
N SER A 485 47.75 -23.89 -1.44
CA SER A 485 47.67 -23.65 0.00
C SER A 485 46.20 -23.71 0.39
N GLU A 486 45.83 -24.76 1.07
CA GLU A 486 44.53 -24.91 1.76
C GLU A 486 44.52 -23.93 2.96
N ALA A 487 43.55 -23.02 2.97
CA ALA A 487 43.19 -22.27 4.18
C ALA A 487 41.67 -22.40 4.38
N SER A 488 41.30 -23.19 5.36
CA SER A 488 39.98 -23.26 5.97
C SER A 488 39.49 -21.88 6.42
N PRO A 489 38.20 -21.56 6.23
CA PRO A 489 37.64 -20.36 6.84
C PRO A 489 37.45 -20.59 8.34
N ARG A 490 38.23 -19.91 9.18
CA ARG A 490 37.95 -19.78 10.62
C ARG A 490 36.73 -18.88 10.79
N ASN A 491 35.64 -19.47 11.26
CA ASN A 491 34.47 -18.79 11.81
C ASN A 491 34.95 -17.97 13.04
N ILE A 492 35.06 -16.68 12.91
CA ILE A 492 35.27 -15.76 14.04
C ILE A 492 33.90 -15.21 14.37
N GLU A 493 33.18 -15.87 15.26
CA GLU A 493 32.09 -15.26 16.03
C GLU A 493 32.72 -14.15 16.91
N ARG A 494 32.64 -12.93 16.41
CA ARG A 494 32.96 -11.75 17.21
C ARG A 494 31.75 -11.47 18.09
N GLN A 495 31.86 -11.74 19.39
CA GLN A 495 30.90 -11.24 20.37
C GLN A 495 30.89 -9.71 20.30
N PRO A 496 29.69 -9.07 20.33
CA PRO A 496 29.59 -7.62 20.26
C PRO A 496 30.36 -6.98 21.41
N ASP A 497 31.14 -5.94 21.10
CA ASP A 497 31.88 -5.17 22.08
C ASP A 497 30.88 -4.42 23.01
N ARG A 498 31.32 -4.18 24.25
CA ARG A 498 30.52 -3.48 25.27
C ARG A 498 30.04 -2.10 24.81
N ARG A 499 30.78 -1.43 23.92
CA ARG A 499 30.38 -0.16 23.30
C ARG A 499 29.23 -0.33 22.29
N ASP A 500 29.20 -1.43 21.58
CA ASP A 500 28.10 -1.74 20.64
C ASP A 500 26.83 -2.03 21.42
N LEU A 501 26.91 -2.72 22.55
CA LEU A 501 25.77 -3.00 23.44
C LEU A 501 25.28 -1.72 24.14
N GLU A 502 26.16 -0.80 24.52
CA GLU A 502 25.80 0.50 25.09
C GLU A 502 25.09 1.40 24.05
N ALA A 503 25.56 1.45 22.81
CA ALA A 503 24.89 2.20 21.72
C ALA A 503 23.49 1.69 21.43
N TRP A 504 23.24 0.40 21.58
CA TRP A 504 21.90 -0.19 21.42
C TRP A 504 21.07 -0.17 22.71
N ALA A 505 21.70 -0.21 23.88
CA ALA A 505 21.02 0.01 25.16
C ALA A 505 20.49 1.45 25.25
N ASP A 506 21.22 2.43 24.74
CA ASP A 506 20.77 3.82 24.63
C ASP A 506 19.61 3.98 23.62
N LEU A 507 19.59 3.18 22.56
CA LEU A 507 18.46 3.10 21.61
C LEU A 507 17.20 2.52 22.26
N LEU A 508 17.34 1.63 23.22
CA LEU A 508 16.25 0.97 23.96
C LEU A 508 15.89 1.73 25.24
N GLY A 509 16.83 2.47 25.84
CA GLY A 509 16.70 3.06 27.17
C GLY A 509 15.72 4.21 27.29
N ALA A 510 15.36 4.89 26.19
CA ALA A 510 14.35 5.96 26.24
C ALA A 510 12.90 5.44 26.38
N ALA A 511 12.67 4.12 26.22
CA ALA A 511 11.34 3.50 26.33
C ALA A 511 11.14 2.67 27.61
N LEU A 512 12.16 2.51 28.47
CA LEU A 512 12.15 1.59 29.61
C LEU A 512 12.29 2.26 30.99
N VAL A 513 12.24 3.59 31.05
CA VAL A 513 12.36 4.30 32.35
C VAL A 513 11.09 4.17 33.22
N ASP A 514 9.95 3.75 32.66
CA ASP A 514 8.68 3.68 33.40
C ASP A 514 8.23 2.27 33.85
N ASN A 515 8.97 1.21 33.56
CA ASN A 515 8.57 -0.14 33.99
C ASN A 515 9.74 -0.97 34.51
N GLY A 516 10.15 -0.77 35.74
CA GLY A 516 10.70 -1.71 36.74
C GLY A 516 11.60 -2.91 36.33
N LEU A 517 12.16 -3.00 35.11
CA LEU A 517 12.85 -4.17 34.56
C LEU A 517 14.38 -4.02 34.45
N ILE A 518 14.97 -3.09 35.22
CA ILE A 518 16.46 -2.88 35.25
C ILE A 518 17.19 -3.96 36.06
N ALA A 519 16.50 -4.90 36.70
CA ALA A 519 17.12 -5.86 37.64
C ALA A 519 17.71 -7.14 36.98
N LEU A 520 17.61 -7.37 35.67
CA LEU A 520 17.95 -8.66 35.03
C LEU A 520 19.23 -8.68 34.19
N PHE A 521 20.02 -7.58 34.14
CA PHE A 521 21.26 -7.53 33.34
C PHE A 521 22.51 -7.13 34.16
N LYS A 522 22.51 -7.40 35.47
CA LYS A 522 23.68 -7.23 36.33
C LYS A 522 24.12 -8.54 37.01
N THR A 523 24.25 -9.60 36.22
CA THR A 523 25.03 -10.78 36.61
C THR A 523 25.77 -11.33 35.40
#